data_07fa009122f284513a11e52d631f6246
#
_entry.id   07fa009122f284513a11e52d631f6246
#
_cell.length_a   1.000
_cell.length_b   1.000
_cell.length_c   1.000
_cell.angle_alpha   90.00
_cell.angle_beta   90.00
_cell.angle_gamma   90.00
#
_symmetry.space_group_name_H-M   'P 1'
#
loop_
_entity.id
_entity.type
_entity.pdbx_description
1 polymer ?
#
loop_
_entity_poly.entity_id
_entity_poly.type
_entity_poly.pdbx_seq_one_letter_code
_entity_poly.pdbx_strand_id
1 'polypeptide(L)'
;MYRLLILIGIVSLLSCKKSNPNYLAEVNNASFYHETMKKITDIMVYDIFSPPVASRIYSRVAIAGYEAAIAGDPGFLSLGGQINALPALPKPMEGKEYAFPIASVKAMVNVGRTLLFSEDKMNAYEAELMAKYNSIGVPGDVLNRSLAFGDSISAAILKWTGTDNYKQSRTFPKFSVTQEVERWKPTPPAYMDAVEPHWNKQRPLTLDSAAQFKPAPPTPFSIDKKSQFYKEASDVMEEGDKKDSNHISIASFWDCNPFIVHQQGHVMFATKKISPGGHWIGITQTICKKLNKSFNECAEAYALVSIGLYDGFISCWDEKYRSNLVRPETYINENINPDWVPLLQTPPFPEHTSGHSVVSSVSAEILSKLMGDTIAFTDSVEVEYGLFPRSFTSLRQAAEEACISRFYGGIHYMPAIKVGAEQGKKVGQHVLARLKTRK
;
A
#
# COMPACT_ATOMS: atom_id res chain seq x y z
N MET A 1 68.04 -47.03 -6.09
CA MET A 1 67.13 -45.95 -6.51
C MET A 1 65.77 -46.19 -5.88
N TYR A 2 65.51 -45.60 -4.73
CA TYR A 2 64.24 -45.68 -4.06
C TYR A 2 63.46 -44.40 -4.39
N ARG A 3 62.27 -44.52 -5.02
CA ARG A 3 61.34 -43.42 -5.23
C ARG A 3 60.41 -43.34 -4.03
N LEU A 4 60.56 -42.30 -3.27
CA LEU A 4 59.67 -41.94 -2.16
C LEU A 4 58.40 -41.30 -2.74
N LEU A 5 57.25 -41.96 -2.66
CA LEU A 5 55.95 -41.42 -3.00
C LEU A 5 55.42 -40.66 -1.77
N ILE A 6 55.41 -39.31 -1.82
CA ILE A 6 54.79 -38.48 -0.84
C ILE A 6 53.29 -38.40 -1.18
N LEU A 7 52.42 -39.03 -0.38
CA LEU A 7 50.98 -38.92 -0.42
C LEU A 7 50.57 -37.63 0.30
N ILE A 8 50.25 -36.58 -0.44
CA ILE A 8 49.70 -35.36 0.13
C ILE A 8 48.20 -35.60 0.32
N GLY A 9 47.82 -35.91 1.56
CA GLY A 9 46.44 -35.95 1.97
C GLY A 9 45.85 -34.57 2.04
N ILE A 10 45.01 -34.21 1.08
CA ILE A 10 44.19 -33.00 1.16
C ILE A 10 43.11 -33.25 2.21
N VAL A 11 43.37 -32.77 3.44
CA VAL A 11 42.33 -32.68 4.48
C VAL A 11 41.44 -31.47 4.09
N SER A 12 40.35 -31.77 3.40
CA SER A 12 39.25 -30.82 3.24
C SER A 12 38.67 -30.50 4.62
N LEU A 13 39.10 -29.39 5.20
CA LEU A 13 38.46 -28.80 6.36
C LEU A 13 37.04 -28.40 5.95
N LEU A 14 36.10 -29.34 6.04
CA LEU A 14 34.70 -29.03 6.13
C LEU A 14 34.50 -28.22 7.42
N SER A 15 34.61 -26.91 7.30
CA SER A 15 34.23 -25.99 8.37
C SER A 15 32.72 -26.14 8.57
N CYS A 16 32.32 -27.05 9.43
CA CYS A 16 30.97 -27.05 10.00
C CYS A 16 30.83 -25.74 10.75
N LYS A 17 30.22 -24.73 10.13
CA LYS A 17 29.75 -23.55 10.85
C LYS A 17 28.89 -24.06 12.02
N LYS A 18 29.32 -23.80 13.26
CA LYS A 18 28.53 -24.12 14.45
C LYS A 18 27.19 -23.42 14.29
N SER A 19 26.09 -24.20 14.32
CA SER A 19 24.76 -23.63 14.40
C SER A 19 24.61 -22.80 15.69
N ASN A 20 24.03 -21.62 15.56
CA ASN A 20 23.75 -20.77 16.72
C ASN A 20 22.51 -21.32 17.47
N PRO A 21 22.60 -21.74 18.73
CA PRO A 21 21.45 -22.27 19.45
C PRO A 21 20.32 -21.22 19.66
N ASN A 22 20.64 -19.93 19.53
CA ASN A 22 19.69 -18.83 19.72
C ASN A 22 19.16 -18.27 18.38
N TYR A 23 19.41 -18.94 17.25
CA TYR A 23 19.04 -18.44 15.92
C TYR A 23 17.55 -18.07 15.79
N LEU A 24 16.66 -18.83 16.46
CA LEU A 24 15.21 -18.53 16.43
C LEU A 24 14.87 -17.17 17.02
N ALA A 25 15.52 -16.78 18.13
CA ALA A 25 15.31 -15.46 18.72
C ALA A 25 15.79 -14.33 17.79
N GLU A 26 16.91 -14.55 17.09
CA GLU A 26 17.45 -13.56 16.16
C GLU A 26 16.58 -13.39 14.91
N VAL A 27 16.15 -14.50 14.29
CA VAL A 27 15.29 -14.43 13.07
C VAL A 27 13.85 -14.01 13.37
N ASN A 28 13.39 -14.16 14.63
CA ASN A 28 12.06 -13.70 15.06
C ASN A 28 11.98 -12.19 15.30
N ASN A 29 13.02 -11.45 14.94
CA ASN A 29 13.03 -10.00 15.01
C ASN A 29 12.12 -9.44 13.90
N ALA A 30 11.11 -8.64 14.28
CA ALA A 30 10.18 -8.00 13.36
C ALA A 30 10.86 -7.09 12.33
N SER A 31 12.13 -6.69 12.54
CA SER A 31 12.90 -5.90 11.58
C SER A 31 12.96 -6.57 10.18
N PHE A 32 13.07 -7.90 10.13
CA PHE A 32 13.08 -8.63 8.85
C PHE A 32 11.80 -8.41 8.04
N TYR A 33 10.64 -8.40 8.71
CA TYR A 33 9.36 -8.09 8.06
C TYR A 33 9.30 -6.63 7.61
N HIS A 34 9.67 -5.70 8.49
CA HIS A 34 9.69 -4.27 8.22
C HIS A 34 10.61 -3.91 7.06
N GLU A 35 11.83 -4.43 7.05
CA GLU A 35 12.82 -4.19 5.99
C GLU A 35 12.32 -4.75 4.65
N THR A 36 11.67 -5.91 4.66
CA THR A 36 11.10 -6.51 3.44
C THR A 36 9.96 -5.67 2.89
N MET A 37 9.03 -5.19 3.73
CA MET A 37 7.94 -4.30 3.30
C MET A 37 8.49 -2.96 2.77
N LYS A 38 9.52 -2.39 3.44
CA LYS A 38 10.19 -1.17 2.97
C LYS A 38 10.85 -1.38 1.61
N LYS A 39 11.57 -2.49 1.43
CA LYS A 39 12.21 -2.82 0.15
C LYS A 39 11.22 -2.92 -1.00
N ILE A 40 10.07 -3.55 -0.75
CA ILE A 40 8.97 -3.62 -1.72
C ILE A 40 8.41 -2.24 -2.04
N THR A 41 8.23 -1.40 -1.01
CA THR A 41 7.81 0.01 -1.19
C THR A 41 8.82 0.77 -2.06
N ASP A 42 10.11 0.66 -1.78
CA ASP A 42 11.17 1.36 -2.53
C ASP A 42 11.18 0.95 -4.01
N ILE A 43 10.99 -0.34 -4.28
CA ILE A 43 10.92 -0.82 -5.67
C ILE A 43 9.64 -0.32 -6.34
N MET A 44 8.50 -0.30 -5.66
CA MET A 44 7.27 0.27 -6.22
C MET A 44 7.37 1.76 -6.53
N VAL A 45 8.06 2.53 -5.68
CA VAL A 45 8.38 3.95 -5.94
C VAL A 45 9.33 4.08 -7.14
N TYR A 46 10.34 3.21 -7.21
CA TYR A 46 11.26 3.17 -8.36
C TYR A 46 10.54 2.86 -9.67
N ASP A 47 9.64 1.90 -9.66
CA ASP A 47 8.85 1.43 -10.81
C ASP A 47 7.63 2.32 -11.14
N ILE A 48 7.31 3.32 -10.31
CA ILE A 48 6.22 4.29 -10.47
C ILE A 48 4.85 3.60 -10.60
N PHE A 49 4.54 2.70 -9.67
CA PHE A 49 3.23 2.05 -9.65
C PHE A 49 2.09 3.01 -9.27
N SER A 50 0.95 2.89 -9.96
CA SER A 50 -0.27 3.61 -9.58
C SER A 50 -0.75 3.21 -8.17
N PRO A 51 -1.39 4.12 -7.40
CA PRO A 51 -1.84 3.80 -6.05
C PRO A 51 -2.75 2.57 -5.94
N PRO A 52 -3.72 2.34 -6.86
CA PRO A 52 -4.51 1.12 -6.84
C PRO A 52 -3.66 -0.14 -7.06
N VAL A 53 -2.74 -0.14 -8.04
CA VAL A 53 -1.86 -1.29 -8.32
C VAL A 53 -0.90 -1.54 -7.16
N ALA A 54 -0.33 -0.49 -6.55
CA ALA A 54 0.49 -0.61 -5.35
C ALA A 54 -0.28 -1.30 -4.21
N SER A 55 -1.55 -0.94 -3.98
CA SER A 55 -2.38 -1.60 -2.95
C SER A 55 -2.60 -3.09 -3.21
N ARG A 56 -2.71 -3.48 -4.49
CA ARG A 56 -2.77 -4.89 -4.88
C ARG A 56 -1.48 -5.62 -4.51
N ILE A 57 -0.33 -5.05 -4.79
CA ILE A 57 0.97 -5.64 -4.47
C ILE A 57 1.13 -5.77 -2.96
N TYR A 58 0.89 -4.69 -2.20
CA TYR A 58 0.96 -4.73 -0.73
C TYR A 58 0.09 -5.84 -0.14
N SER A 59 -1.16 -5.95 -0.56
CA SER A 59 -2.08 -6.94 0.01
C SER A 59 -1.64 -8.38 -0.26
N ARG A 60 -1.15 -8.70 -1.47
CA ARG A 60 -0.69 -10.05 -1.82
C ARG A 60 0.59 -10.42 -1.07
N VAL A 61 1.54 -9.49 -0.99
CA VAL A 61 2.79 -9.68 -0.24
C VAL A 61 2.51 -9.85 1.25
N ALA A 62 1.70 -8.97 1.83
CA ALA A 62 1.41 -9.02 3.27
C ALA A 62 0.60 -10.26 3.67
N ILE A 63 -0.38 -10.71 2.84
CA ILE A 63 -1.10 -11.97 3.07
C ILE A 63 -0.14 -13.16 3.02
N ALA A 64 0.76 -13.23 2.03
CA ALA A 64 1.74 -14.31 1.95
C ALA A 64 2.67 -14.33 3.17
N GLY A 65 3.16 -13.17 3.58
CA GLY A 65 3.98 -13.01 4.78
C GLY A 65 3.26 -13.45 6.05
N TYR A 66 2.02 -13.01 6.23
CA TYR A 66 1.19 -13.36 7.37
C TYR A 66 0.95 -14.87 7.45
N GLU A 67 0.47 -15.49 6.39
CA GLU A 67 0.16 -16.91 6.37
C GLU A 67 1.36 -17.81 6.68
N ALA A 68 2.54 -17.45 6.17
CA ALA A 68 3.75 -18.20 6.47
C ALA A 68 4.25 -17.95 7.90
N ALA A 69 4.09 -16.72 8.43
CA ALA A 69 4.52 -16.36 9.79
C ALA A 69 3.74 -17.11 10.87
N ILE A 70 2.40 -17.14 10.73
CA ILE A 70 1.52 -17.66 11.77
C ILE A 70 1.41 -19.18 11.79
N ALA A 71 1.96 -19.89 10.81
CA ALA A 71 1.77 -21.33 10.64
C ALA A 71 2.24 -22.17 11.84
N GLY A 72 3.14 -21.63 12.67
CA GLY A 72 3.60 -22.25 13.92
C GLY A 72 2.99 -21.65 15.19
N ASP A 73 2.06 -20.72 15.08
CA ASP A 73 1.48 -20.02 16.24
C ASP A 73 -0.01 -20.33 16.37
N PRO A 74 -0.39 -21.18 17.35
CA PRO A 74 -1.79 -21.58 17.53
C PRO A 74 -2.72 -20.45 17.99
N GLY A 75 -2.19 -19.29 18.39
CA GLY A 75 -2.96 -18.10 18.78
C GLY A 75 -3.54 -17.34 17.60
N PHE A 76 -3.01 -17.56 16.40
CA PHE A 76 -3.45 -16.90 15.18
C PHE A 76 -4.28 -17.80 14.29
N LEU A 77 -5.09 -17.19 13.42
CA LEU A 77 -5.98 -17.86 12.48
C LEU A 77 -5.60 -17.49 11.03
N SER A 78 -5.57 -18.50 10.15
CA SER A 78 -5.36 -18.32 8.73
C SER A 78 -6.50 -17.50 8.09
N LEU A 79 -6.16 -16.66 7.13
CA LEU A 79 -7.09 -15.93 6.26
C LEU A 79 -7.62 -16.82 5.12
N GLY A 80 -7.06 -18.02 4.94
CA GLY A 80 -7.54 -19.03 4.00
C GLY A 80 -8.99 -19.42 4.30
N GLY A 81 -9.88 -19.33 3.30
CA GLY A 81 -11.33 -19.52 3.45
C GLY A 81 -12.08 -18.31 4.01
N GLN A 82 -11.41 -17.26 4.49
CA GLN A 82 -12.02 -16.02 4.96
C GLN A 82 -12.00 -14.92 3.91
N ILE A 83 -10.90 -14.80 3.17
CA ILE A 83 -10.76 -13.89 2.02
C ILE A 83 -11.46 -14.51 0.80
N ASN A 84 -12.08 -13.65 -0.01
CA ASN A 84 -12.81 -14.08 -1.21
C ASN A 84 -11.94 -14.94 -2.14
N ALA A 85 -12.42 -16.17 -2.39
CA ALA A 85 -11.79 -17.18 -3.24
C ALA A 85 -10.36 -17.59 -2.83
N LEU A 86 -9.88 -17.23 -1.64
CA LEU A 86 -8.61 -17.74 -1.11
C LEU A 86 -8.86 -19.11 -0.50
N PRO A 87 -8.31 -20.20 -1.06
CA PRO A 87 -8.50 -21.55 -0.51
C PRO A 87 -7.72 -21.74 0.80
N ALA A 88 -7.90 -22.88 1.44
CA ALA A 88 -7.00 -23.32 2.49
C ALA A 88 -5.57 -23.40 1.96
N LEU A 89 -4.63 -22.95 2.77
CA LEU A 89 -3.22 -22.84 2.39
C LEU A 89 -2.40 -24.06 2.85
N PRO A 90 -1.22 -24.30 2.26
CA PRO A 90 -0.32 -25.36 2.66
C PRO A 90 0.00 -25.29 4.16
N LYS A 91 0.16 -26.45 4.79
CA LYS A 91 0.57 -26.57 6.19
C LYS A 91 2.01 -27.05 6.29
N PRO A 92 2.75 -26.67 7.34
CA PRO A 92 4.07 -27.20 7.59
C PRO A 92 3.99 -28.70 7.91
N MET A 93 5.08 -29.43 7.69
CA MET A 93 5.17 -30.84 8.06
C MET A 93 5.12 -30.99 9.59
N GLU A 94 4.27 -31.87 10.07
CA GLU A 94 4.11 -32.14 11.50
C GLU A 94 5.41 -32.69 12.13
N GLY A 95 5.72 -32.23 13.34
CA GLY A 95 6.90 -32.68 14.09
C GLY A 95 8.24 -32.19 13.55
N LYS A 96 8.26 -31.29 12.56
CA LYS A 96 9.50 -30.69 12.04
C LYS A 96 9.67 -29.27 12.53
N GLU A 97 10.93 -28.93 12.84
CA GLU A 97 11.31 -27.59 13.25
C GLU A 97 11.34 -26.63 12.04
N TYR A 98 10.82 -25.42 12.21
CA TYR A 98 10.80 -24.34 11.22
C TYR A 98 11.20 -23.02 11.86
N ALA A 99 11.86 -22.18 11.11
CA ALA A 99 11.99 -20.75 11.36
C ALA A 99 10.90 -20.01 10.54
N PHE A 100 9.68 -19.91 11.07
CA PHE A 100 8.53 -19.32 10.36
C PHE A 100 8.76 -17.87 9.91
N PRO A 101 9.52 -17.02 10.64
CA PRO A 101 9.91 -15.70 10.12
C PRO A 101 10.68 -15.76 8.80
N ILE A 102 11.56 -16.76 8.62
CA ILE A 102 12.28 -16.96 7.36
C ILE A 102 11.31 -17.36 6.24
N ALA A 103 10.38 -18.30 6.54
CA ALA A 103 9.34 -18.68 5.59
C ALA A 103 8.46 -17.50 5.17
N SER A 104 8.11 -16.65 6.13
CA SER A 104 7.34 -15.42 5.92
C SER A 104 8.04 -14.47 4.94
N VAL A 105 9.28 -14.11 5.25
CA VAL A 105 10.09 -13.22 4.40
C VAL A 105 10.30 -13.83 3.01
N LYS A 106 10.56 -15.14 2.91
CA LYS A 106 10.68 -15.84 1.62
C LYS A 106 9.40 -15.74 0.80
N ALA A 107 8.24 -15.96 1.43
CA ALA A 107 6.96 -15.83 0.75
C ALA A 107 6.70 -14.40 0.23
N MET A 108 7.02 -13.39 1.05
CA MET A 108 6.94 -11.97 0.66
C MET A 108 7.85 -11.65 -0.53
N VAL A 109 9.11 -12.08 -0.50
CA VAL A 109 10.08 -11.87 -1.57
C VAL A 109 9.61 -12.50 -2.87
N ASN A 110 9.13 -13.73 -2.85
CA ASN A 110 8.66 -14.41 -4.05
C ASN A 110 7.44 -13.73 -4.68
N VAL A 111 6.45 -13.35 -3.84
CA VAL A 111 5.26 -12.64 -4.34
C VAL A 111 5.64 -11.26 -4.85
N GLY A 112 6.49 -10.52 -4.12
CA GLY A 112 7.00 -9.23 -4.55
C GLY A 112 7.73 -9.32 -5.88
N ARG A 113 8.69 -10.26 -6.02
CA ARG A 113 9.44 -10.49 -7.27
C ARG A 113 8.51 -10.68 -8.47
N THR A 114 7.45 -11.48 -8.30
CA THR A 114 6.53 -11.78 -9.40
C THR A 114 5.63 -10.60 -9.80
N LEU A 115 5.37 -9.67 -8.87
CA LEU A 115 4.42 -8.57 -9.10
C LEU A 115 5.10 -7.22 -9.39
N LEU A 116 6.39 -7.08 -9.13
CA LEU A 116 7.20 -5.89 -9.41
C LEU A 116 7.85 -5.97 -10.80
N PHE A 117 8.19 -4.82 -11.39
CA PHE A 117 8.89 -4.79 -12.68
C PHE A 117 10.40 -5.02 -12.52
N SER A 118 11.00 -4.44 -11.47
CA SER A 118 12.43 -4.53 -11.19
C SER A 118 12.75 -5.80 -10.37
N GLU A 119 12.62 -6.98 -11.00
CA GLU A 119 12.89 -8.29 -10.39
C GLU A 119 14.33 -8.42 -9.88
N ASP A 120 15.30 -7.82 -10.58
CA ASP A 120 16.71 -7.80 -10.24
C ASP A 120 16.97 -7.24 -8.84
N LYS A 121 16.22 -6.18 -8.45
CA LYS A 121 16.31 -5.57 -7.12
C LYS A 121 15.80 -6.51 -6.01
N MET A 122 14.78 -7.31 -6.30
CA MET A 122 14.30 -8.34 -5.35
C MET A 122 15.28 -9.51 -5.26
N ASN A 123 15.91 -9.90 -6.36
CA ASN A 123 16.94 -10.96 -6.37
C ASN A 123 18.16 -10.53 -5.55
N ALA A 124 18.63 -9.28 -5.70
CA ALA A 124 19.71 -8.74 -4.89
C ALA A 124 19.35 -8.73 -3.40
N TYR A 125 18.15 -8.31 -3.05
CA TYR A 125 17.67 -8.32 -1.66
C TYR A 125 17.59 -9.74 -1.07
N GLU A 126 17.13 -10.72 -1.84
CA GLU A 126 17.13 -12.13 -1.39
C GLU A 126 18.55 -12.63 -1.10
N ALA A 127 19.53 -12.27 -1.92
CA ALA A 127 20.94 -12.62 -1.67
C ALA A 127 21.45 -11.99 -0.35
N GLU A 128 21.10 -10.75 -0.06
CA GLU A 128 21.40 -10.08 1.23
C GLU A 128 20.77 -10.82 2.41
N LEU A 129 19.50 -11.23 2.30
CA LEU A 129 18.81 -12.01 3.33
C LEU A 129 19.49 -13.38 3.56
N MET A 130 19.85 -14.08 2.50
CA MET A 130 20.57 -15.36 2.62
C MET A 130 21.92 -15.20 3.31
N ALA A 131 22.66 -14.14 3.01
CA ALA A 131 23.91 -13.81 3.72
C ALA A 131 23.66 -13.54 5.24
N LYS A 132 22.59 -12.81 5.57
CA LYS A 132 22.18 -12.57 6.97
C LYS A 132 21.84 -13.88 7.69
N TYR A 133 21.02 -14.75 7.12
CA TYR A 133 20.65 -16.04 7.73
C TYR A 133 21.85 -16.94 7.95
N ASN A 134 22.78 -16.97 6.99
CA ASN A 134 24.04 -17.68 7.13
C ASN A 134 24.92 -17.08 8.24
N SER A 135 24.94 -15.77 8.42
CA SER A 135 25.74 -15.10 9.48
C SER A 135 25.14 -15.34 10.87
N ILE A 136 23.81 -15.40 10.98
CA ILE A 136 23.09 -15.78 12.20
C ILE A 136 23.40 -17.23 12.59
N GLY A 137 23.78 -18.07 11.66
CA GLY A 137 24.08 -19.50 11.90
C GLY A 137 22.82 -20.36 12.01
N VAL A 138 21.80 -20.09 11.19
CA VAL A 138 20.59 -20.90 11.09
C VAL A 138 20.97 -22.31 10.63
N PRO A 139 20.52 -23.39 11.29
CA PRO A 139 20.79 -24.77 10.87
C PRO A 139 20.30 -25.00 9.43
N GLY A 140 21.17 -25.61 8.59
CA GLY A 140 20.90 -25.72 7.17
C GLY A 140 19.63 -26.47 6.80
N ASP A 141 19.27 -27.51 7.58
CA ASP A 141 18.05 -28.27 7.36
C ASP A 141 16.78 -27.47 7.76
N VAL A 142 16.84 -26.66 8.82
CA VAL A 142 15.77 -25.74 9.23
C VAL A 142 15.63 -24.62 8.20
N LEU A 143 16.75 -24.01 7.77
CA LEU A 143 16.75 -22.97 6.74
C LEU A 143 16.09 -23.47 5.45
N ASN A 144 16.56 -24.60 4.90
CA ASN A 144 16.03 -25.16 3.66
C ASN A 144 14.54 -25.50 3.77
N ARG A 145 14.13 -26.09 4.89
CA ARG A 145 12.73 -26.46 5.13
C ARG A 145 11.83 -25.23 5.28
N SER A 146 12.32 -24.17 5.93
CA SER A 146 11.59 -22.89 6.07
C SER A 146 11.46 -22.16 4.73
N LEU A 147 12.51 -22.13 3.94
CA LEU A 147 12.46 -21.58 2.58
C LEU A 147 11.47 -22.32 1.71
N ALA A 148 11.50 -23.67 1.70
CA ALA A 148 10.57 -24.48 0.94
C ALA A 148 9.11 -24.28 1.38
N PHE A 149 8.87 -24.05 2.66
CA PHE A 149 7.53 -23.71 3.14
C PHE A 149 7.08 -22.33 2.64
N GLY A 150 7.95 -21.32 2.69
CA GLY A 150 7.70 -20.00 2.10
C GLY A 150 7.41 -20.08 0.59
N ASP A 151 8.14 -20.93 -0.15
CA ASP A 151 7.88 -21.19 -1.58
C ASP A 151 6.49 -21.79 -1.80
N SER A 152 6.04 -22.71 -0.94
CA SER A 152 4.71 -23.33 -1.06
C SER A 152 3.58 -22.35 -0.80
N ILE A 153 3.71 -21.46 0.20
CA ILE A 153 2.75 -20.38 0.50
C ILE A 153 2.70 -19.38 -0.65
N SER A 154 3.86 -18.91 -1.10
CA SER A 154 3.91 -17.92 -2.20
C SER A 154 3.30 -18.47 -3.50
N ALA A 155 3.54 -19.75 -3.83
CA ALA A 155 2.95 -20.40 -5.00
C ALA A 155 1.40 -20.44 -4.91
N ALA A 156 0.86 -20.78 -3.74
CA ALA A 156 -0.60 -20.79 -3.51
C ALA A 156 -1.19 -19.36 -3.64
N ILE A 157 -0.55 -18.37 -3.04
CA ILE A 157 -0.99 -16.95 -3.12
C ILE A 157 -0.91 -16.44 -4.55
N LEU A 158 0.16 -16.73 -5.30
CA LEU A 158 0.29 -16.30 -6.70
C LEU A 158 -0.75 -16.96 -7.62
N LYS A 159 -1.03 -18.26 -7.40
CA LYS A 159 -2.11 -18.94 -8.13
C LYS A 159 -3.46 -18.28 -7.89
N TRP A 160 -3.80 -17.98 -6.64
CA TRP A 160 -5.02 -17.25 -6.28
C TRP A 160 -5.03 -15.83 -6.84
N THR A 161 -3.90 -15.12 -6.78
CA THR A 161 -3.73 -13.77 -7.36
C THR A 161 -4.01 -13.75 -8.85
N GLY A 162 -3.59 -14.78 -9.59
CA GLY A 162 -3.82 -14.90 -11.04
C GLY A 162 -5.29 -14.95 -11.47
N THR A 163 -6.23 -15.08 -10.51
CA THR A 163 -7.69 -15.16 -10.78
C THR A 163 -8.45 -13.90 -10.33
N ASP A 164 -7.76 -12.80 -10.03
CA ASP A 164 -8.37 -11.58 -9.48
C ASP A 164 -8.89 -10.59 -10.53
N ASN A 165 -8.88 -10.96 -11.80
CA ASN A 165 -9.29 -10.16 -12.95
C ASN A 165 -8.33 -9.02 -13.34
N TYR A 166 -7.15 -8.91 -12.69
CA TYR A 166 -6.20 -7.86 -13.01
C TYR A 166 -5.68 -7.96 -14.46
N LYS A 167 -5.27 -9.17 -14.86
CA LYS A 167 -4.76 -9.40 -16.23
C LYS A 167 -5.80 -9.08 -17.29
N GLN A 168 -7.05 -9.50 -17.06
CA GLN A 168 -8.17 -9.28 -17.97
C GLN A 168 -8.49 -7.79 -18.10
N SER A 169 -8.48 -7.04 -16.99
CA SER A 169 -8.78 -5.61 -17.02
C SER A 169 -7.79 -4.79 -17.87
N ARG A 170 -6.56 -5.30 -18.10
CA ARG A 170 -5.56 -4.66 -18.99
C ARG A 170 -5.97 -4.68 -20.48
N THR A 171 -6.89 -5.55 -20.84
CA THR A 171 -7.40 -5.66 -22.22
C THR A 171 -8.75 -4.95 -22.43
N PHE A 172 -9.30 -4.33 -21.40
CA PHE A 172 -10.56 -3.59 -21.51
C PHE A 172 -10.36 -2.29 -22.28
N PRO A 173 -11.42 -1.75 -22.92
CA PRO A 173 -11.35 -0.49 -23.65
C PRO A 173 -10.78 0.64 -22.77
N LYS A 174 -10.00 1.54 -23.38
CA LYS A 174 -9.55 2.76 -22.69
C LYS A 174 -10.76 3.60 -22.28
N PHE A 175 -10.61 4.36 -21.22
CA PHE A 175 -11.63 5.32 -20.79
C PHE A 175 -11.81 6.41 -21.85
N SER A 176 -13.06 6.61 -22.26
CA SER A 176 -13.40 7.66 -23.23
C SER A 176 -13.77 8.95 -22.50
N VAL A 177 -12.98 9.99 -22.72
CA VAL A 177 -13.28 11.34 -22.24
C VAL A 177 -14.46 11.90 -23.03
N THR A 178 -15.49 12.39 -22.34
CA THR A 178 -16.67 13.02 -22.96
C THR A 178 -16.52 14.54 -23.00
N GLN A 179 -17.37 15.21 -23.79
CA GLN A 179 -17.38 16.68 -23.89
C GLN A 179 -18.31 17.36 -22.87
N GLU A 180 -19.01 16.55 -22.06
CA GLU A 180 -19.91 17.05 -21.00
C GLU A 180 -19.10 17.83 -19.96
N VAL A 181 -19.58 19.02 -19.61
CA VAL A 181 -18.84 19.98 -18.77
C VAL A 181 -18.70 19.51 -17.31
N GLU A 182 -19.65 18.73 -16.84
CA GLU A 182 -19.64 18.15 -15.49
C GLU A 182 -18.73 16.94 -15.33
N ARG A 183 -18.20 16.39 -16.46
CA ARG A 183 -17.37 15.18 -16.46
C ARG A 183 -15.90 15.49 -16.38
N TRP A 184 -15.18 14.55 -15.78
CA TRP A 184 -13.74 14.62 -15.66
C TRP A 184 -13.06 14.65 -17.04
N LYS A 185 -12.05 15.52 -17.15
CA LYS A 185 -11.14 15.65 -18.28
C LYS A 185 -9.70 15.62 -17.78
N PRO A 186 -8.73 15.14 -18.59
CA PRO A 186 -7.31 15.29 -18.29
C PRO A 186 -6.94 16.75 -18.00
N THR A 187 -6.05 16.95 -17.02
CA THR A 187 -5.60 18.27 -16.55
C THR A 187 -4.13 18.52 -16.86
N PRO A 188 -3.70 19.82 -16.90
CA PRO A 188 -2.29 20.15 -17.01
C PRO A 188 -1.44 19.51 -15.89
N PRO A 189 -0.08 19.41 -16.06
CA PRO A 189 0.65 19.80 -17.26
C PRO A 189 0.71 18.69 -18.32
N ALA A 190 0.47 17.42 -17.95
CA ALA A 190 0.72 16.26 -18.79
C ALA A 190 -0.51 15.73 -19.54
N TYR A 191 -1.71 16.15 -19.18
CA TYR A 191 -2.97 15.64 -19.75
C TYR A 191 -3.03 14.12 -19.83
N MET A 192 -2.65 13.47 -18.73
CA MET A 192 -2.52 12.02 -18.65
C MET A 192 -3.86 11.30 -18.86
N ASP A 193 -3.80 10.13 -19.48
CA ASP A 193 -4.94 9.21 -19.59
C ASP A 193 -5.49 8.83 -18.21
N ALA A 194 -6.78 8.47 -18.16
CA ALA A 194 -7.46 8.00 -16.95
C ALA A 194 -6.76 6.80 -16.32
N VAL A 195 -6.37 6.92 -15.04
CA VAL A 195 -5.66 5.87 -14.30
C VAL A 195 -6.62 4.84 -13.76
N GLU A 196 -6.41 3.59 -14.12
CA GLU A 196 -7.12 2.40 -13.63
C GLU A 196 -8.67 2.47 -13.74
N PRO A 197 -9.25 2.83 -14.90
CA PRO A 197 -10.71 3.05 -15.02
C PRO A 197 -11.55 1.80 -14.75
N HIS A 198 -10.94 0.62 -14.79
CA HIS A 198 -11.59 -0.66 -14.56
C HIS A 198 -11.22 -1.31 -13.23
N TRP A 199 -10.70 -0.52 -12.27
CA TRP A 199 -10.26 -1.06 -10.98
C TRP A 199 -11.40 -1.71 -10.18
N ASN A 200 -12.63 -1.24 -10.35
CA ASN A 200 -13.84 -1.82 -9.76
C ASN A 200 -14.21 -3.21 -10.31
N LYS A 201 -13.53 -3.69 -11.37
CA LYS A 201 -13.70 -5.04 -11.92
C LYS A 201 -12.75 -6.06 -11.29
N GLN A 202 -11.83 -5.61 -10.44
CA GLN A 202 -10.99 -6.51 -9.68
C GLN A 202 -11.83 -7.26 -8.63
N ARG A 203 -11.43 -8.50 -8.30
CA ARG A 203 -12.05 -9.25 -7.20
C ARG A 203 -11.69 -8.59 -5.86
N PRO A 204 -12.65 -8.06 -5.08
CA PRO A 204 -12.40 -7.59 -3.73
C PRO A 204 -11.90 -8.72 -2.82
N LEU A 205 -11.24 -8.37 -1.72
CA LEU A 205 -10.75 -9.34 -0.75
C LEU A 205 -11.80 -9.70 0.31
N THR A 206 -12.55 -8.70 0.76
CA THR A 206 -13.57 -8.89 1.81
C THR A 206 -14.94 -8.38 1.39
N LEU A 207 -15.02 -7.41 0.48
CA LEU A 207 -16.29 -6.86 0.01
C LEU A 207 -17.04 -7.88 -0.87
N ASP A 208 -18.35 -7.84 -0.83
CA ASP A 208 -19.21 -8.63 -1.72
C ASP A 208 -19.24 -8.06 -3.15
N SER A 209 -19.07 -6.74 -3.26
CA SER A 209 -18.94 -6.03 -4.53
C SER A 209 -18.22 -4.69 -4.35
N ALA A 210 -17.71 -4.11 -5.45
CA ALA A 210 -17.10 -2.77 -5.42
C ALA A 210 -18.06 -1.68 -4.91
N ALA A 211 -19.37 -1.84 -5.16
CA ALA A 211 -20.42 -0.90 -4.78
C ALA A 211 -21.03 -1.16 -3.40
N GLN A 212 -20.54 -2.13 -2.62
CA GLN A 212 -21.12 -2.49 -1.31
C GLN A 212 -21.27 -1.26 -0.37
N PHE A 213 -20.28 -0.40 -0.35
CA PHE A 213 -20.29 0.84 0.42
C PHE A 213 -20.38 2.05 -0.51
N LYS A 214 -21.31 1.99 -1.49
CA LYS A 214 -21.61 3.12 -2.37
C LYS A 214 -21.87 4.37 -1.51
N PRO A 215 -21.06 5.44 -1.69
CA PRO A 215 -21.24 6.67 -0.92
C PRO A 215 -22.41 7.52 -1.43
N ALA A 216 -22.72 8.59 -0.70
CA ALA A 216 -23.61 9.61 -1.19
C ALA A 216 -23.07 10.22 -2.49
N PRO A 217 -23.94 10.56 -3.47
CA PRO A 217 -23.52 11.19 -4.71
C PRO A 217 -22.89 12.57 -4.44
N PRO A 218 -22.05 13.08 -5.36
CA PRO A 218 -21.55 14.44 -5.27
C PRO A 218 -22.69 15.47 -5.34
N THR A 219 -22.40 16.70 -4.91
CA THR A 219 -23.29 17.85 -5.13
C THR A 219 -23.61 17.97 -6.61
N PRO A 220 -24.89 18.16 -7.01
CA PRO A 220 -25.25 18.32 -8.40
C PRO A 220 -24.48 19.47 -9.06
N PHE A 221 -23.89 19.18 -10.22
CA PHE A 221 -23.14 20.15 -11.01
C PHE A 221 -24.01 21.37 -11.37
N SER A 222 -23.47 22.56 -11.26
CA SER A 222 -24.11 23.80 -11.66
C SER A 222 -23.09 24.90 -11.86
N ILE A 223 -23.29 25.75 -12.87
CA ILE A 223 -22.52 26.97 -13.10
C ILE A 223 -23.20 28.23 -12.55
N ASP A 224 -24.39 28.09 -11.98
CA ASP A 224 -25.06 29.22 -11.32
C ASP A 224 -24.26 29.65 -10.09
N LYS A 225 -23.89 30.93 -10.05
CA LYS A 225 -23.10 31.54 -8.97
C LYS A 225 -23.75 31.44 -7.59
N LYS A 226 -25.06 31.18 -7.52
CA LYS A 226 -25.80 30.98 -6.27
C LYS A 226 -25.90 29.50 -5.86
N SER A 227 -25.44 28.59 -6.71
CA SER A 227 -25.52 27.14 -6.45
C SER A 227 -24.52 26.70 -5.38
N GLN A 228 -24.85 25.60 -4.73
CA GLN A 228 -23.97 24.95 -3.77
C GLN A 228 -22.67 24.47 -4.43
N PHE A 229 -22.72 23.94 -5.67
CA PHE A 229 -21.54 23.47 -6.38
C PHE A 229 -20.56 24.61 -6.70
N TYR A 230 -21.08 25.77 -7.16
CA TYR A 230 -20.26 26.96 -7.40
C TYR A 230 -19.58 27.44 -6.10
N LYS A 231 -20.33 27.44 -4.99
CA LYS A 231 -19.76 27.78 -3.67
C LYS A 231 -18.63 26.83 -3.29
N GLU A 232 -18.80 25.52 -3.44
CA GLU A 232 -17.78 24.52 -3.12
C GLU A 232 -16.51 24.72 -3.95
N ALA A 233 -16.64 25.08 -5.23
CA ALA A 233 -15.50 25.41 -6.09
C ALA A 233 -14.83 26.72 -5.67
N SER A 234 -15.61 27.75 -5.33
CA SER A 234 -15.09 29.02 -4.80
C SER A 234 -14.35 28.82 -3.48
N ASP A 235 -14.88 28.00 -2.57
CA ASP A 235 -14.24 27.68 -1.29
C ASP A 235 -12.84 27.03 -1.51
N VAL A 236 -12.68 26.17 -2.54
CA VAL A 236 -11.38 25.57 -2.91
C VAL A 236 -10.42 26.65 -3.43
N MET A 237 -10.88 27.53 -4.32
CA MET A 237 -10.09 28.61 -4.88
C MET A 237 -9.62 29.58 -3.78
N GLU A 238 -10.54 30.04 -2.95
CA GLU A 238 -10.26 30.98 -1.86
C GLU A 238 -9.26 30.37 -0.86
N GLU A 239 -9.34 29.07 -0.58
CA GLU A 239 -8.38 28.39 0.28
C GLU A 239 -6.96 28.45 -0.29
N GLY A 240 -6.80 28.14 -1.57
CA GLY A 240 -5.52 28.22 -2.27
C GLY A 240 -4.93 29.63 -2.28
N ASP A 241 -5.79 30.64 -2.43
CA ASP A 241 -5.39 32.06 -2.49
C ASP A 241 -4.90 32.62 -1.15
N LYS A 242 -5.30 32.02 -0.01
CA LYS A 242 -4.82 32.42 1.32
C LYS A 242 -3.32 32.24 1.51
N LYS A 243 -2.69 31.29 0.81
CA LYS A 243 -1.26 30.95 0.93
C LYS A 243 -0.82 30.70 2.38
N ASP A 244 -1.69 30.09 3.17
CA ASP A 244 -1.39 29.73 4.55
C ASP A 244 -0.24 28.73 4.61
N SER A 245 0.83 29.07 5.31
CA SER A 245 2.06 28.27 5.35
C SER A 245 1.87 26.91 6.01
N ASN A 246 0.97 26.82 7.01
CA ASN A 246 0.66 25.55 7.66
C ASN A 246 -0.16 24.65 6.74
N HIS A 247 -1.16 25.18 6.02
CA HIS A 247 -1.95 24.42 5.06
C HIS A 247 -1.10 23.95 3.89
N ILE A 248 -0.17 24.77 3.40
CA ILE A 248 0.82 24.38 2.38
C ILE A 248 1.69 23.22 2.90
N SER A 249 2.19 23.32 4.14
CA SER A 249 2.99 22.26 4.76
C SER A 249 2.20 20.95 4.89
N ILE A 250 0.94 21.00 5.33
CA ILE A 250 0.03 19.86 5.42
C ILE A 250 -0.21 19.24 4.04
N ALA A 251 -0.57 20.06 3.06
CA ALA A 251 -0.81 19.60 1.70
C ALA A 251 0.42 18.89 1.10
N SER A 252 1.60 19.49 1.29
CA SER A 252 2.87 18.95 0.77
C SER A 252 3.26 17.64 1.44
N PHE A 253 3.07 17.51 2.77
CA PHE A 253 3.37 16.30 3.53
C PHE A 253 2.53 15.10 3.08
N TRP A 254 1.26 15.31 2.79
CA TRP A 254 0.36 14.26 2.32
C TRP A 254 0.27 14.17 0.78
N ASP A 255 1.18 14.83 0.05
CA ASP A 255 1.20 14.74 -1.43
C ASP A 255 1.87 13.47 -1.91
N CYS A 256 1.23 12.35 -1.67
CA CYS A 256 1.65 11.03 -2.09
C CYS A 256 1.20 10.74 -3.53
N ASN A 257 1.54 11.63 -4.48
CA ASN A 257 1.16 11.48 -5.88
C ASN A 257 2.37 10.98 -6.71
N PRO A 258 2.38 9.70 -7.16
CA PRO A 258 3.48 9.18 -7.96
C PRO A 258 3.52 9.73 -9.39
N PHE A 259 2.49 10.50 -9.81
CA PHE A 259 2.35 11.05 -11.16
C PHE A 259 2.77 12.52 -11.28
N ILE A 260 3.48 13.07 -10.29
CA ILE A 260 3.97 14.45 -10.39
C ILE A 260 4.99 14.54 -11.52
N VAL A 261 4.70 15.44 -12.46
CA VAL A 261 5.53 15.70 -13.63
C VAL A 261 5.93 17.17 -13.66
N HIS A 262 7.22 17.40 -13.78
CA HIS A 262 7.77 18.75 -14.06
C HIS A 262 8.17 18.81 -15.53
N GLN A 263 7.67 19.82 -16.24
CA GLN A 263 8.03 20.06 -17.63
C GLN A 263 8.98 21.26 -17.71
N GLN A 264 10.14 21.08 -18.32
CA GLN A 264 11.06 22.15 -18.69
C GLN A 264 11.35 22.05 -20.19
N GLY A 265 10.72 22.94 -20.97
CA GLY A 265 10.80 22.88 -22.42
C GLY A 265 10.23 21.56 -22.98
N HIS A 266 11.08 20.76 -23.63
CA HIS A 266 10.71 19.48 -24.21
C HIS A 266 10.99 18.27 -23.28
N VAL A 267 11.49 18.51 -22.07
CA VAL A 267 11.88 17.45 -21.13
C VAL A 267 10.87 17.38 -19.99
N MET A 268 10.34 16.17 -19.76
CA MET A 268 9.45 15.86 -18.64
C MET A 268 10.23 15.05 -17.59
N PHE A 269 10.17 15.51 -16.35
CA PHE A 269 10.75 14.81 -15.20
C PHE A 269 9.63 14.35 -14.28
N ALA A 270 9.60 13.04 -13.95
CA ALA A 270 8.72 12.52 -12.93
C ALA A 270 9.41 12.60 -11.56
N THR A 271 8.73 13.16 -10.57
CA THR A 271 9.17 13.06 -9.17
C THR A 271 8.65 11.74 -8.60
N LYS A 272 9.60 10.87 -8.20
CA LYS A 272 9.25 9.60 -7.57
C LYS A 272 8.78 9.85 -6.15
N LYS A 273 7.52 9.57 -5.86
CA LYS A 273 6.92 9.69 -4.54
C LYS A 273 6.23 8.39 -4.13
N ILE A 274 6.12 8.18 -2.84
CA ILE A 274 5.35 7.09 -2.27
C ILE A 274 3.85 7.26 -2.60
N SER A 275 3.12 6.16 -2.71
CA SER A 275 1.66 6.21 -2.84
C SER A 275 0.99 6.43 -1.48
N PRO A 276 -0.28 6.90 -1.42
CA PRO A 276 -0.99 7.05 -0.15
C PRO A 276 -1.07 5.75 0.66
N GLY A 277 -1.24 4.62 -0.03
CA GLY A 277 -1.18 3.30 0.61
C GLY A 277 0.20 3.00 1.18
N GLY A 278 1.27 3.32 0.45
CA GLY A 278 2.66 3.15 0.91
C GLY A 278 2.96 3.99 2.15
N HIS A 279 2.45 5.21 2.22
CA HIS A 279 2.58 6.06 3.40
C HIS A 279 1.97 5.36 4.65
N TRP A 280 0.76 4.81 4.53
CA TRP A 280 0.12 4.07 5.63
C TRP A 280 0.81 2.75 5.98
N ILE A 281 1.47 2.10 5.03
CA ILE A 281 2.37 0.97 5.30
C ILE A 281 3.58 1.43 6.13
N GLY A 282 4.15 2.60 5.85
CA GLY A 282 5.21 3.22 6.67
C GLY A 282 4.74 3.60 8.07
N ILE A 283 3.53 4.17 8.22
CA ILE A 283 2.92 4.44 9.53
C ILE A 283 2.71 3.13 10.30
N THR A 284 2.27 2.05 9.65
CA THR A 284 2.13 0.72 10.27
C THR A 284 3.46 0.26 10.87
N GLN A 285 4.57 0.42 10.15
CA GLN A 285 5.91 0.14 10.67
C GLN A 285 6.23 0.98 11.91
N THR A 286 5.98 2.28 11.84
CA THR A 286 6.26 3.22 12.94
C THR A 286 5.51 2.81 14.22
N ILE A 287 4.23 2.47 14.10
CA ILE A 287 3.39 2.04 15.22
C ILE A 287 3.83 0.69 15.78
N CYS A 288 4.09 -0.30 14.91
CA CYS A 288 4.59 -1.62 15.35
C CYS A 288 5.90 -1.51 16.11
N LYS A 289 6.86 -0.71 15.63
CA LYS A 289 8.13 -0.44 16.31
C LYS A 289 7.92 0.27 17.66
N LYS A 290 7.09 1.32 17.68
CA LYS A 290 6.80 2.07 18.91
C LYS A 290 6.21 1.21 20.01
N LEU A 291 5.36 0.25 19.65
CA LEU A 291 4.68 -0.66 20.59
C LEU A 291 5.43 -1.96 20.82
N ASN A 292 6.64 -2.13 20.28
CA ASN A 292 7.45 -3.35 20.37
C ASN A 292 6.65 -4.62 20.01
N LYS A 293 5.87 -4.55 18.91
CA LYS A 293 5.05 -5.67 18.47
C LYS A 293 5.91 -6.85 18.01
N SER A 294 5.46 -8.07 18.32
CA SER A 294 6.08 -9.30 17.86
C SER A 294 6.02 -9.42 16.33
N PHE A 295 6.83 -10.34 15.78
CA PHE A 295 6.85 -10.61 14.33
C PHE A 295 5.44 -10.90 13.78
N ASN A 296 4.69 -11.79 14.46
CA ASN A 296 3.34 -12.19 14.02
C ASN A 296 2.31 -11.07 14.17
N GLU A 297 2.40 -10.23 15.22
CA GLU A 297 1.54 -9.05 15.37
C GLU A 297 1.82 -7.99 14.30
N CYS A 298 3.09 -7.82 13.91
CA CYS A 298 3.44 -6.96 12.78
C CYS A 298 2.87 -7.51 11.48
N ALA A 299 3.04 -8.81 11.22
CA ALA A 299 2.50 -9.46 10.03
C ALA A 299 0.98 -9.32 9.94
N GLU A 300 0.26 -9.47 11.06
CA GLU A 300 -1.19 -9.23 11.16
C GLU A 300 -1.57 -7.80 10.80
N ALA A 301 -0.88 -6.81 11.37
CA ALA A 301 -1.15 -5.41 11.10
C ALA A 301 -0.96 -5.05 9.62
N TYR A 302 0.16 -5.47 9.04
CA TYR A 302 0.43 -5.25 7.62
C TYR A 302 -0.60 -5.95 6.72
N ALA A 303 -0.98 -7.19 7.05
CA ALA A 303 -1.97 -7.92 6.26
C ALA A 303 -3.33 -7.22 6.27
N LEU A 304 -3.86 -6.88 7.46
CA LEU A 304 -5.18 -6.25 7.58
C LEU A 304 -5.21 -4.84 6.98
N VAL A 305 -4.16 -4.02 7.21
CA VAL A 305 -4.07 -2.69 6.59
C VAL A 305 -4.00 -2.80 5.07
N SER A 306 -3.16 -3.71 4.54
CA SER A 306 -3.04 -3.88 3.08
C SER A 306 -4.30 -4.42 2.42
N ILE A 307 -5.05 -5.29 3.09
CA ILE A 307 -6.38 -5.75 2.66
C ILE A 307 -7.35 -4.57 2.60
N GLY A 308 -7.39 -3.78 3.66
CA GLY A 308 -8.22 -2.59 3.74
C GLY A 308 -7.89 -1.55 2.66
N LEU A 309 -6.60 -1.30 2.40
CA LEU A 309 -6.14 -0.42 1.32
C LEU A 309 -6.66 -0.88 -0.05
N TYR A 310 -6.53 -2.17 -0.36
CA TYR A 310 -6.96 -2.72 -1.64
C TYR A 310 -8.49 -2.63 -1.82
N ASP A 311 -9.26 -3.06 -0.84
CA ASP A 311 -10.72 -2.98 -0.88
C ASP A 311 -11.21 -1.52 -0.86
N GLY A 312 -10.51 -0.64 -0.12
CA GLY A 312 -10.76 0.79 -0.14
C GLY A 312 -10.57 1.42 -1.52
N PHE A 313 -9.49 1.07 -2.23
CA PHE A 313 -9.29 1.53 -3.61
C PHE A 313 -10.33 0.97 -4.58
N ILE A 314 -10.77 -0.28 -4.42
CA ILE A 314 -11.84 -0.85 -5.27
C ILE A 314 -13.13 -0.06 -5.07
N SER A 315 -13.54 0.17 -3.83
CA SER A 315 -14.76 0.92 -3.50
C SER A 315 -14.69 2.38 -3.95
N CYS A 316 -13.54 3.04 -3.74
CA CYS A 316 -13.31 4.42 -4.17
C CYS A 316 -13.34 4.56 -5.70
N TRP A 317 -12.65 3.67 -6.43
CA TRP A 317 -12.57 3.71 -7.88
C TRP A 317 -13.89 3.38 -8.56
N ASP A 318 -14.74 2.53 -7.93
CA ASP A 318 -16.10 2.32 -8.38
C ASP A 318 -16.90 3.62 -8.40
N GLU A 319 -16.82 4.41 -7.33
CA GLU A 319 -17.50 5.70 -7.27
C GLU A 319 -16.89 6.72 -8.23
N LYS A 320 -15.55 6.81 -8.29
CA LYS A 320 -14.88 7.78 -9.15
C LYS A 320 -15.34 7.69 -10.61
N TYR A 321 -15.33 6.50 -11.17
CA TYR A 321 -15.71 6.30 -12.58
C TYR A 321 -17.21 6.17 -12.80
N ARG A 322 -18.00 5.98 -11.74
CA ARG A 322 -19.47 6.05 -11.80
C ARG A 322 -19.97 7.49 -11.79
N SER A 323 -19.47 8.31 -10.85
CA SER A 323 -19.84 9.73 -10.78
C SER A 323 -19.15 10.57 -11.86
N ASN A 324 -17.95 10.19 -12.25
CA ASN A 324 -17.13 10.84 -13.28
C ASN A 324 -17.08 12.37 -13.15
N LEU A 325 -16.98 12.88 -11.90
CA LEU A 325 -17.08 14.30 -11.60
C LEU A 325 -15.85 15.09 -12.02
N VAL A 326 -16.07 16.28 -12.56
CA VAL A 326 -15.04 17.27 -12.91
C VAL A 326 -14.21 17.70 -11.69
N ARG A 327 -12.90 17.93 -11.89
CA ARG A 327 -11.99 18.41 -10.86
C ARG A 327 -12.12 19.93 -10.62
N PRO A 328 -11.77 20.41 -9.39
CA PRO A 328 -11.76 21.84 -9.08
C PRO A 328 -10.99 22.68 -10.09
N GLU A 329 -9.78 22.24 -10.48
CA GLU A 329 -8.94 22.95 -11.47
C GLU A 329 -9.71 23.21 -12.76
N THR A 330 -10.29 22.19 -13.37
CA THR A 330 -11.06 22.34 -14.61
C THR A 330 -12.26 23.26 -14.41
N TYR A 331 -13.06 23.05 -13.37
CA TYR A 331 -14.25 23.85 -13.12
C TYR A 331 -13.92 25.33 -12.84
N ILE A 332 -12.91 25.59 -12.00
CA ILE A 332 -12.50 26.96 -11.65
C ILE A 332 -11.97 27.69 -12.87
N ASN A 333 -11.13 27.05 -13.68
CA ASN A 333 -10.59 27.66 -14.89
C ASN A 333 -11.68 27.98 -15.93
N GLU A 334 -12.69 27.11 -16.08
CA GLU A 334 -13.78 27.31 -17.04
C GLU A 334 -14.82 28.34 -16.56
N ASN A 335 -15.05 28.52 -15.23
CA ASN A 335 -16.23 29.23 -14.74
C ASN A 335 -15.95 30.39 -13.75
N ILE A 336 -14.73 30.46 -13.15
CA ILE A 336 -14.42 31.44 -12.09
C ILE A 336 -13.18 32.27 -12.43
N ASN A 337 -12.01 31.62 -12.58
CA ASN A 337 -10.73 32.24 -12.82
C ASN A 337 -9.87 31.39 -13.75
N PRO A 338 -9.68 31.75 -15.02
CA PRO A 338 -8.97 30.95 -16.00
C PRO A 338 -7.46 30.75 -15.70
N ASP A 339 -6.89 31.62 -14.86
CA ASP A 339 -5.45 31.57 -14.51
C ASP A 339 -5.18 30.89 -13.18
N TRP A 340 -6.21 30.36 -12.52
CA TRP A 340 -6.04 29.70 -11.23
C TRP A 340 -5.34 28.34 -11.38
N VAL A 341 -4.40 28.06 -10.49
CA VAL A 341 -3.63 26.83 -10.44
C VAL A 341 -3.69 26.25 -9.04
N PRO A 342 -4.03 24.97 -8.87
CA PRO A 342 -4.02 24.34 -7.56
C PRO A 342 -2.59 24.23 -7.00
N LEU A 343 -2.46 24.20 -5.67
CA LEU A 343 -1.17 23.99 -4.99
C LEU A 343 -0.53 22.66 -5.36
N LEU A 344 -1.34 21.61 -5.48
CA LEU A 344 -0.89 20.27 -5.85
C LEU A 344 -1.35 19.92 -7.27
N GLN A 345 -0.51 19.19 -8.01
CA GLN A 345 -0.90 18.70 -9.32
C GLN A 345 -2.14 17.81 -9.23
N THR A 346 -3.16 18.13 -10.03
CA THR A 346 -4.40 17.35 -10.11
C THR A 346 -4.11 15.94 -10.62
N PRO A 347 -4.50 14.89 -9.86
CA PRO A 347 -4.26 13.52 -10.29
C PRO A 347 -5.17 13.09 -11.46
N PRO A 348 -4.70 12.17 -12.34
CA PRO A 348 -5.38 11.82 -13.59
C PRO A 348 -6.53 10.81 -13.40
N PHE A 349 -7.55 11.18 -12.64
CA PHE A 349 -8.79 10.41 -12.41
C PHE A 349 -9.91 11.31 -11.86
N PRO A 350 -11.19 10.90 -11.97
CA PRO A 350 -12.35 11.68 -11.51
C PRO A 350 -12.27 12.10 -10.03
N GLU A 351 -12.99 13.15 -9.70
CA GLU A 351 -12.89 13.82 -8.43
C GLU A 351 -13.46 13.00 -7.25
N HIS A 352 -14.72 12.56 -7.33
CA HIS A 352 -15.49 12.00 -6.21
C HIS A 352 -15.38 10.47 -6.15
N THR A 353 -15.04 9.88 -4.99
CA THR A 353 -14.66 10.42 -3.68
C THR A 353 -13.14 10.63 -3.60
N SER A 354 -12.67 11.36 -2.56
CA SER A 354 -11.23 11.55 -2.33
C SER A 354 -10.54 10.23 -1.98
N GLY A 355 -9.58 9.80 -2.84
CA GLY A 355 -8.82 8.56 -2.62
C GLY A 355 -8.00 8.57 -1.33
N HIS A 356 -7.33 9.68 -1.00
CA HIS A 356 -6.61 9.85 0.27
C HIS A 356 -7.54 9.71 1.46
N SER A 357 -8.73 10.31 1.39
CA SER A 357 -9.71 10.23 2.50
C SER A 357 -10.17 8.79 2.73
N VAL A 358 -10.46 8.04 1.65
CA VAL A 358 -10.87 6.64 1.77
C VAL A 358 -9.75 5.80 2.41
N VAL A 359 -8.55 5.81 1.84
CA VAL A 359 -7.49 4.89 2.29
C VAL A 359 -6.92 5.29 3.65
N SER A 360 -6.85 6.58 3.98
CA SER A 360 -6.41 7.02 5.30
C SER A 360 -7.40 6.62 6.38
N SER A 361 -8.70 6.78 6.13
CA SER A 361 -9.73 6.37 7.08
C SER A 361 -9.82 4.84 7.26
N VAL A 362 -9.64 4.06 6.17
CA VAL A 362 -9.52 2.59 6.26
C VAL A 362 -8.35 2.19 7.16
N SER A 363 -7.18 2.76 6.90
CA SER A 363 -5.95 2.39 7.61
C SER A 363 -6.00 2.78 9.09
N ALA A 364 -6.47 3.99 9.38
CA ALA A 364 -6.65 4.45 10.75
C ALA A 364 -7.67 3.62 11.52
N GLU A 365 -8.79 3.24 10.90
CA GLU A 365 -9.82 2.39 11.53
C GLU A 365 -9.24 1.02 11.91
N ILE A 366 -8.50 0.38 11.00
CA ILE A 366 -7.89 -0.93 11.22
C ILE A 366 -6.80 -0.84 12.30
N LEU A 367 -5.86 0.11 12.16
CA LEU A 367 -4.76 0.25 13.12
C LEU A 367 -5.24 0.65 14.51
N SER A 368 -6.21 1.57 14.62
CA SER A 368 -6.79 1.96 15.91
C SER A 368 -7.45 0.77 16.61
N LYS A 369 -8.11 -0.12 15.87
CA LYS A 369 -8.71 -1.33 16.45
C LYS A 369 -7.68 -2.34 16.92
N LEU A 370 -6.57 -2.51 16.17
CA LEU A 370 -5.52 -3.48 16.51
C LEU A 370 -4.58 -2.98 17.61
N MET A 371 -4.29 -1.69 17.63
CA MET A 371 -3.20 -1.13 18.42
C MET A 371 -3.67 -0.21 19.55
N GLY A 372 -4.90 0.32 19.46
CA GLY A 372 -5.47 1.30 20.38
C GLY A 372 -5.72 2.67 19.72
N ASP A 373 -6.72 3.40 20.24
CA ASP A 373 -7.17 4.66 19.63
C ASP A 373 -6.28 5.86 19.93
N THR A 374 -5.56 5.88 21.06
CA THR A 374 -4.86 7.05 21.60
C THR A 374 -3.33 6.92 21.55
N ILE A 375 -2.81 6.45 20.42
CA ILE A 375 -1.37 6.31 20.23
C ILE A 375 -0.83 7.60 19.62
N ALA A 376 -0.11 8.40 20.42
CA ALA A 376 0.66 9.51 19.90
C ALA A 376 1.91 9.00 19.18
N PHE A 377 2.21 9.53 18.00
CA PHE A 377 3.40 9.14 17.23
C PHE A 377 3.92 10.28 16.37
N THR A 378 5.18 10.14 15.95
CA THR A 378 5.79 11.02 14.93
C THR A 378 5.91 10.24 13.64
N ASP A 379 5.28 10.76 12.61
CA ASP A 379 5.37 10.24 11.25
C ASP A 379 6.59 10.84 10.55
N SER A 380 7.51 9.99 10.17
CA SER A 380 8.74 10.33 9.45
C SER A 380 8.83 9.67 8.07
N VAL A 381 7.71 9.15 7.55
CA VAL A 381 7.69 8.43 6.27
C VAL A 381 8.15 9.31 5.11
N GLU A 382 7.80 10.58 5.13
CA GLU A 382 8.15 11.54 4.06
C GLU A 382 9.53 12.20 4.23
N VAL A 383 10.28 11.88 5.31
CA VAL A 383 11.62 12.49 5.55
C VAL A 383 12.60 12.10 4.44
N GLU A 384 12.54 10.87 3.95
CA GLU A 384 13.38 10.43 2.83
C GLU A 384 13.09 11.17 1.51
N TYR A 385 11.92 11.81 1.39
CA TYR A 385 11.52 12.65 0.27
C TYR A 385 11.73 14.16 0.53
N GLY A 386 12.45 14.50 1.61
CA GLY A 386 12.87 15.87 1.94
C GLY A 386 11.87 16.68 2.74
N LEU A 387 10.84 16.06 3.33
CA LEU A 387 9.85 16.73 4.16
C LEU A 387 10.16 16.57 5.66
N PHE A 388 9.71 17.52 6.46
CA PHE A 388 9.85 17.44 7.92
C PHE A 388 8.85 16.45 8.52
N PRO A 389 9.24 15.72 9.60
CA PRO A 389 8.32 14.81 10.26
C PRO A 389 7.16 15.56 10.91
N ARG A 390 6.00 14.90 11.04
CA ARG A 390 4.80 15.44 11.68
C ARG A 390 4.38 14.58 12.85
N SER A 391 3.92 15.20 13.93
CA SER A 391 3.49 14.50 15.15
C SER A 391 1.99 14.54 15.32
N PHE A 392 1.42 13.41 15.71
CA PHE A 392 -0.01 13.20 15.87
C PHE A 392 -0.31 12.60 17.24
N THR A 393 -1.43 12.95 17.81
CA THR A 393 -1.93 12.40 19.08
C THR A 393 -2.66 11.08 18.91
N SER A 394 -3.09 10.77 17.69
CA SER A 394 -3.76 9.51 17.33
C SER A 394 -3.66 9.22 15.84
N LEU A 395 -3.91 7.95 15.48
CA LEU A 395 -4.02 7.52 14.09
C LEU A 395 -5.21 8.20 13.36
N ARG A 396 -6.29 8.47 14.07
CA ARG A 396 -7.46 9.16 13.51
C ARG A 396 -7.15 10.61 13.18
N GLN A 397 -6.40 11.32 14.05
CA GLN A 397 -5.94 12.68 13.77
C GLN A 397 -5.04 12.72 12.51
N ALA A 398 -4.14 11.77 12.35
CA ALA A 398 -3.32 11.68 11.12
C ALA A 398 -4.20 11.47 9.87
N ALA A 399 -5.22 10.61 9.96
CA ALA A 399 -6.15 10.40 8.86
C ALA A 399 -6.99 11.65 8.54
N GLU A 400 -7.45 12.38 9.54
CA GLU A 400 -8.18 13.65 9.38
C GLU A 400 -7.30 14.68 8.68
N GLU A 401 -6.03 14.81 9.06
CA GLU A 401 -5.09 15.71 8.40
C GLU A 401 -4.82 15.28 6.95
N ALA A 402 -4.65 13.97 6.70
CA ALA A 402 -4.53 13.45 5.34
C ALA A 402 -5.76 13.74 4.48
N CYS A 403 -6.96 13.68 5.07
CA CYS A 403 -8.20 14.04 4.39
C CYS A 403 -8.24 15.51 4.00
N ILE A 404 -8.05 16.42 4.96
CA ILE A 404 -8.16 17.87 4.71
C ILE A 404 -7.03 18.40 3.82
N SER A 405 -5.88 17.73 3.80
CA SER A 405 -4.74 18.09 2.96
C SER A 405 -5.10 18.24 1.48
N ARG A 406 -6.13 17.51 1.03
CA ARG A 406 -6.57 17.51 -0.38
C ARG A 406 -7.37 18.76 -0.73
N PHE A 407 -8.07 19.33 0.25
CA PHE A 407 -8.71 20.64 0.13
C PHE A 407 -7.66 21.75 0.09
N TYR A 408 -6.70 21.74 1.01
CA TYR A 408 -5.58 22.68 1.02
C TYR A 408 -4.72 22.58 -0.25
N GLY A 409 -4.63 21.39 -0.82
CA GLY A 409 -3.96 21.14 -2.11
C GLY A 409 -4.72 21.66 -3.34
N GLY A 410 -5.98 22.06 -3.20
CA GLY A 410 -6.80 22.60 -4.29
C GLY A 410 -7.35 21.55 -5.27
N ILE A 411 -7.33 20.25 -4.92
CA ILE A 411 -7.63 19.17 -5.87
C ILE A 411 -8.90 18.36 -5.57
N HIS A 412 -9.59 18.69 -4.47
CA HIS A 412 -10.85 18.08 -4.08
C HIS A 412 -11.83 19.10 -3.46
N TYR A 413 -13.11 18.93 -3.79
CA TYR A 413 -14.19 19.63 -3.06
C TYR A 413 -14.37 19.02 -1.68
N MET A 414 -14.83 19.82 -0.70
CA MET A 414 -15.01 19.38 0.68
C MET A 414 -15.98 18.18 0.83
N PRO A 415 -17.11 18.08 0.08
CA PRO A 415 -17.96 16.89 0.15
C PRO A 415 -17.26 15.59 -0.19
N ALA A 416 -16.41 15.55 -1.23
CA ALA A 416 -15.68 14.34 -1.62
C ALA A 416 -14.71 13.85 -0.53
N ILE A 417 -14.17 14.79 0.26
CA ILE A 417 -13.28 14.50 1.39
C ILE A 417 -14.07 13.86 2.52
N LYS A 418 -15.18 14.49 2.94
CA LYS A 418 -16.02 14.01 4.05
C LYS A 418 -16.65 12.66 3.73
N VAL A 419 -17.26 12.56 2.55
CA VAL A 419 -17.93 11.33 2.09
C VAL A 419 -16.91 10.20 1.88
N GLY A 420 -15.71 10.53 1.37
CA GLY A 420 -14.62 9.58 1.23
C GLY A 420 -14.11 9.04 2.57
N ALA A 421 -14.01 9.89 3.59
CA ALA A 421 -13.64 9.46 4.93
C ALA A 421 -14.66 8.48 5.53
N GLU A 422 -15.96 8.76 5.39
CA GLU A 422 -17.04 7.87 5.84
C GLU A 422 -17.04 6.53 5.06
N GLN A 423 -16.80 6.58 3.75
CA GLN A 423 -16.66 5.38 2.91
C GLN A 423 -15.49 4.52 3.41
N GLY A 424 -14.34 5.12 3.64
CA GLY A 424 -13.15 4.43 4.13
C GLY A 424 -13.37 3.79 5.51
N LYS A 425 -13.97 4.51 6.43
CA LYS A 425 -14.31 3.99 7.76
C LYS A 425 -15.19 2.74 7.67
N LYS A 426 -16.24 2.76 6.84
CA LYS A 426 -17.12 1.60 6.62
C LYS A 426 -16.37 0.40 6.07
N VAL A 427 -15.47 0.61 5.10
CA VAL A 427 -14.63 -0.46 4.55
C VAL A 427 -13.70 -1.03 5.63
N GLY A 428 -13.03 -0.19 6.42
CA GLY A 428 -12.16 -0.65 7.52
C GLY A 428 -12.91 -1.47 8.56
N GLN A 429 -14.09 -1.03 8.98
CA GLN A 429 -14.98 -1.75 9.90
C GLN A 429 -15.42 -3.11 9.33
N HIS A 430 -15.72 -3.16 8.04
CA HIS A 430 -16.08 -4.40 7.36
C HIS A 430 -14.93 -5.40 7.33
N VAL A 431 -13.71 -4.98 7.00
CA VAL A 431 -12.52 -5.82 7.03
C VAL A 431 -12.35 -6.45 8.41
N LEU A 432 -12.43 -5.65 9.47
CA LEU A 432 -12.31 -6.09 10.86
C LEU A 432 -13.46 -7.03 11.32
N ALA A 433 -14.65 -6.84 10.80
CA ALA A 433 -15.79 -7.71 11.09
C ALA A 433 -15.69 -9.06 10.36
N ARG A 434 -15.23 -9.02 9.11
CA ARG A 434 -15.14 -10.18 8.21
C ARG A 434 -13.99 -11.12 8.55
N LEU A 435 -12.82 -10.58 8.90
CA LEU A 435 -11.60 -11.34 9.10
C LEU A 435 -11.33 -11.59 10.59
N LYS A 436 -11.14 -12.85 10.94
CA LYS A 436 -10.73 -13.27 12.28
C LYS A 436 -9.29 -13.74 12.21
N THR A 437 -8.39 -12.99 12.83
CA THR A 437 -6.96 -13.26 12.86
C THR A 437 -6.50 -13.87 14.18
N ARG A 438 -7.33 -13.84 15.20
CA ARG A 438 -7.07 -14.38 16.56
C ARG A 438 -8.18 -15.34 16.99
N LYS A 439 -7.79 -16.30 17.84
CA LYS A 439 -8.75 -17.18 18.53
C LYS A 439 -9.50 -16.46 19.63
#